data_7aa2dc67cfcb8c4e763894c2b4e71019
#
_entry.id   7aa2dc67cfcb8c4e763894c2b4e71019
#
_cell.length_a   1.000
_cell.length_b   1.000
_cell.length_c   1.000
_cell.angle_alpha   90.00
_cell.angle_beta   90.00
_cell.angle_gamma   90.00
#
_symmetry.space_group_name_H-M   'P 1'
#
loop_
_entity.id
_entity.type
_entity.pdbx_description
1 polymer ?
#
loop_
_entity_poly.entity_id
_entity_poly.type
_entity_poly.pdbx_seq_one_letter_code
_entity_poly.pdbx_strand_id
1 'polypeptide(L)'
;MNKIISKERFSEKVFKFEIEAPLIAKSRKAGHFVIVRVGEKGERMPLTIAGSDLKKGTITLVVQEVGLSSTRLCELNEGDYITDVVGPLGQATHIEKFGTVVCAGGGVGVAPMLPIVQALKAAGNRAVSYTH
;
A
#
# COMPACT_ATOMS: atom_id res chain seq x y z
N MET A 1 -13.25 3.69 -11.83
CA MET A 1 -13.25 4.27 -10.45
C MET A 1 -13.16 3.16 -9.42
N ASN A 2 -12.48 3.43 -8.33
CA ASN A 2 -12.22 2.44 -7.28
C ASN A 2 -12.81 2.95 -5.95
N LYS A 3 -13.66 2.13 -5.35
CA LYS A 3 -14.37 2.50 -4.12
C LYS A 3 -13.49 2.33 -2.89
N ILE A 4 -13.53 3.30 -1.99
CA ILE A 4 -12.90 3.21 -0.68
C ILE A 4 -13.81 2.39 0.23
N ILE A 5 -13.35 1.24 0.67
CA ILE A 5 -14.11 0.31 1.52
C ILE A 5 -13.94 0.66 2.99
N SER A 6 -12.72 1.04 3.40
CA SER A 6 -12.47 1.47 4.76
C SER A 6 -11.39 2.55 4.82
N LYS A 7 -11.46 3.37 5.85
CA LYS A 7 -10.49 4.41 6.14
C LYS A 7 -10.20 4.41 7.63
N GLU A 8 -8.94 4.32 8.00
CA GLU A 8 -8.49 4.34 9.38
C GLU A 8 -7.42 5.40 9.56
N ARG A 9 -7.56 6.22 10.58
CA ARG A 9 -6.59 7.26 10.91
C ARG A 9 -5.56 6.71 11.89
N PHE A 10 -4.29 6.65 11.48
CA PHE A 10 -3.21 6.20 12.35
C PHE A 10 -2.62 7.33 13.18
N SER A 11 -2.56 8.53 12.62
CA SER A 11 -2.07 9.72 13.29
C SER A 11 -2.71 10.95 12.67
N GLU A 12 -2.31 12.14 13.08
CA GLU A 12 -2.88 13.38 12.57
C GLU A 12 -2.80 13.48 11.04
N LYS A 13 -1.74 12.94 10.43
CA LYS A 13 -1.49 13.06 8.99
C LYS A 13 -1.28 11.72 8.27
N VAL A 14 -1.52 10.60 8.92
CA VAL A 14 -1.33 9.28 8.32
C VAL A 14 -2.63 8.49 8.36
N PHE A 15 -3.03 8.00 7.18
CA PHE A 15 -4.28 7.26 7.00
C PHE A 15 -4.03 5.93 6.29
N LYS A 16 -4.79 4.92 6.69
CA LYS A 16 -4.85 3.64 6.01
C LYS A 16 -6.15 3.55 5.24
N PHE A 17 -6.06 3.22 3.96
CA PHE A 17 -7.21 2.98 3.10
C PHE A 17 -7.25 1.53 2.63
N GLU A 18 -8.43 0.92 2.67
CA GLU A 18 -8.72 -0.28 1.90
C GLU A 18 -9.54 0.13 0.69
N ILE A 19 -9.09 -0.26 -0.48
CA ILE A 19 -9.66 0.16 -1.76
C ILE A 19 -10.05 -1.08 -2.55
N GLU A 20 -11.27 -1.09 -3.10
CA GLU A 20 -11.74 -2.17 -3.96
C GLU A 20 -10.95 -2.15 -5.28
N ALA A 21 -10.15 -3.18 -5.49
CA ALA A 21 -9.33 -3.36 -6.68
C ALA A 21 -9.03 -4.86 -6.85
N PRO A 22 -10.01 -5.69 -7.22
CA PRO A 22 -9.87 -7.15 -7.20
C PRO A 22 -8.78 -7.67 -8.13
N LEU A 23 -8.60 -7.08 -9.29
CA LEU A 23 -7.55 -7.50 -10.24
C LEU A 23 -6.15 -7.19 -9.70
N ILE A 24 -5.98 -6.05 -9.06
CA ILE A 24 -4.70 -5.66 -8.45
C ILE A 24 -4.42 -6.55 -7.24
N ALA A 25 -5.43 -6.79 -6.39
CA ALA A 25 -5.31 -7.67 -5.23
C ALA A 25 -4.84 -9.06 -5.62
N LYS A 26 -5.35 -9.58 -6.75
CA LYS A 26 -5.01 -10.91 -7.25
C LYS A 26 -3.58 -10.99 -7.80
N SER A 27 -3.09 -9.96 -8.44
CA SER A 27 -1.83 -9.99 -9.19
C SER A 27 -0.65 -9.30 -8.48
N ARG A 28 -0.91 -8.54 -7.41
CA ARG A 28 0.16 -7.83 -6.70
C ARG A 28 1.13 -8.77 -6.00
N LYS A 29 2.39 -8.35 -5.90
CA LYS A 29 3.44 -9.00 -5.09
C LYS A 29 4.09 -7.96 -4.19
N ALA A 30 4.81 -8.41 -3.16
CA ALA A 30 5.55 -7.53 -2.27
C ALA A 30 6.52 -6.65 -3.07
N GLY A 31 6.53 -5.36 -2.79
CA GLY A 31 7.34 -4.37 -3.49
C GLY A 31 6.64 -3.67 -4.65
N HIS A 32 5.48 -4.12 -5.08
CA HIS A 32 4.69 -3.44 -6.10
C HIS A 32 4.01 -2.17 -5.57
N PHE A 33 3.74 -1.25 -6.47
CA PHE A 33 3.03 -0.01 -6.18
C PHE A 33 1.86 0.19 -7.15
N VAL A 34 1.04 1.18 -6.86
CA VAL A 34 -0.02 1.65 -7.75
C VAL A 34 0.16 3.14 -7.99
N ILE A 35 -0.41 3.61 -9.10
CA ILE A 35 -0.56 5.05 -9.35
C ILE A 35 -2.01 5.42 -9.11
N VAL A 36 -2.22 6.42 -8.27
CA VAL A 36 -3.54 6.89 -7.82
C VAL A 36 -3.75 8.31 -8.30
N ARG A 37 -4.96 8.59 -8.77
CA ARG A 37 -5.37 9.96 -9.15
C ARG A 37 -6.73 10.26 -8.54
N VAL A 38 -6.85 11.44 -7.93
CA VAL A 38 -8.10 11.95 -7.34
C VAL A 38 -8.57 13.14 -8.18
N GLY A 39 -9.74 12.98 -8.82
CA GLY A 39 -10.28 13.97 -9.73
C GLY A 39 -9.64 13.94 -11.11
N GLU A 40 -10.33 14.43 -12.13
CA GLU A 40 -9.85 14.43 -13.51
C GLU A 40 -8.58 15.26 -13.72
N LYS A 41 -8.43 16.33 -12.94
CA LYS A 41 -7.29 17.23 -12.99
C LYS A 41 -6.26 16.95 -11.90
N GLY A 42 -6.44 15.87 -11.14
CA GLY A 42 -5.52 15.51 -10.06
C GLY A 42 -4.19 14.99 -10.58
N GLU A 43 -3.15 15.17 -9.78
CA GLU A 43 -1.85 14.56 -10.06
C GLU A 43 -1.89 13.05 -9.84
N ARG A 44 -1.05 12.37 -10.58
CA ARG A 44 -0.85 10.92 -10.42
C ARG A 44 0.21 10.70 -9.34
N MET A 45 -0.16 9.96 -8.30
CA MET A 45 0.71 9.67 -7.16
C MET A 45 1.08 8.20 -7.12
N PRO A 46 2.37 7.85 -7.04
CA PRO A 46 2.77 6.47 -6.80
C PRO A 46 2.63 6.17 -5.30
N LEU A 47 1.97 5.06 -4.98
CA LEU A 47 1.79 4.60 -3.61
C LEU A 47 2.08 3.10 -3.54
N THR A 48 2.95 2.69 -2.62
CA THR A 48 3.28 1.28 -2.43
C THR A 48 2.09 0.53 -1.84
N ILE A 49 1.83 -0.66 -2.37
CA ILE A 49 0.78 -1.54 -1.84
C ILE A 49 1.27 -2.13 -0.52
N ALA A 50 0.59 -1.80 0.58
CA ALA A 50 0.94 -2.26 1.92
C ALA A 50 0.33 -3.62 2.28
N GLY A 51 -0.65 -4.07 1.53
CA GLY A 51 -1.31 -5.34 1.73
C GLY A 51 -2.47 -5.55 0.78
N SER A 52 -3.09 -6.70 0.84
CA SER A 52 -4.27 -7.03 0.05
C SER A 52 -5.11 -8.09 0.74
N ASP A 53 -6.38 -8.15 0.39
CA ASP A 53 -7.31 -9.19 0.81
C ASP A 53 -7.98 -9.77 -0.42
N LEU A 54 -7.65 -11.01 -0.76
CA LEU A 54 -8.19 -11.68 -1.95
C LEU A 54 -9.68 -11.97 -1.82
N LYS A 55 -10.18 -12.22 -0.62
CA LYS A 55 -11.61 -12.50 -0.39
C LYS A 55 -12.46 -11.27 -0.61
N LYS A 56 -12.00 -10.13 -0.11
CA LYS A 56 -12.69 -8.85 -0.28
C LYS A 56 -12.38 -8.20 -1.62
N GLY A 57 -11.31 -8.62 -2.29
CA GLY A 57 -10.84 -7.97 -3.52
C GLY A 57 -10.33 -6.56 -3.26
N THR A 58 -9.63 -6.35 -2.15
CA THR A 58 -9.13 -5.03 -1.75
C THR A 58 -7.63 -4.99 -1.67
N ILE A 59 -7.08 -3.79 -1.86
CA ILE A 59 -5.69 -3.46 -1.56
C ILE A 59 -5.63 -2.45 -0.43
N THR A 60 -4.53 -2.46 0.31
CA THR A 60 -4.29 -1.54 1.41
C THR A 60 -3.23 -0.53 1.00
N LEU A 61 -3.53 0.75 1.18
CA LEU A 61 -2.60 1.86 1.00
C LEU A 61 -2.47 2.62 2.31
N VAL A 62 -1.24 3.02 2.65
CA VAL A 62 -0.98 3.91 3.78
C VAL A 62 -0.46 5.22 3.23
N VAL A 63 -1.15 6.30 3.53
CA VAL A 63 -0.90 7.60 2.92
C VAL A 63 -0.56 8.63 4.00
N GLN A 64 0.55 9.31 3.81
CA GLN A 64 0.91 10.47 4.63
C GLN A 64 0.50 11.74 3.90
N GLU A 65 -0.18 12.63 4.60
CA GLU A 65 -0.63 13.91 4.09
C GLU A 65 0.55 14.88 4.08
N VAL A 66 1.17 15.07 2.91
CA VAL A 66 2.40 15.87 2.76
C VAL A 66 2.34 16.93 1.66
N GLY A 67 1.25 17.01 0.92
CA GLY A 67 1.07 17.98 -0.16
C GLY A 67 -0.36 17.99 -0.64
N LEU A 68 -0.65 18.77 -1.67
CA LEU A 68 -2.01 18.96 -2.16
C LEU A 68 -2.68 17.65 -2.58
N SER A 69 -1.97 16.83 -3.36
CA SER A 69 -2.54 15.58 -3.89
C SER A 69 -2.81 14.56 -2.80
N SER A 70 -1.87 14.38 -1.85
CA SER A 70 -2.07 13.49 -0.71
C SER A 70 -3.15 14.02 0.25
N THR A 71 -3.24 15.32 0.43
CA THR A 71 -4.30 15.96 1.22
C THR A 71 -5.68 15.67 0.62
N ARG A 72 -5.82 15.82 -0.69
CA ARG A 72 -7.09 15.52 -1.39
C ARG A 72 -7.50 14.06 -1.24
N LEU A 73 -6.54 13.15 -1.34
CA LEU A 73 -6.81 11.73 -1.12
C LEU A 73 -7.26 11.48 0.32
N CYS A 74 -6.59 12.07 1.29
CA CYS A 74 -6.91 11.90 2.71
C CYS A 74 -8.24 12.54 3.13
N GLU A 75 -8.79 13.45 2.33
CA GLU A 75 -10.11 14.03 2.54
C GLU A 75 -11.25 13.10 2.12
N LEU A 76 -10.98 12.10 1.29
CA LEU A 76 -11.98 11.11 0.89
C LEU A 76 -12.34 10.20 2.06
N ASN A 77 -13.57 9.72 2.06
CA ASN A 77 -14.13 8.87 3.12
C ASN A 77 -14.58 7.51 2.59
N GLU A 78 -14.94 6.62 3.50
CA GLU A 78 -15.57 5.35 3.13
C GLU A 78 -16.77 5.60 2.24
N GLY A 79 -16.87 4.83 1.17
CA GLY A 79 -17.91 4.96 0.17
C GLY A 79 -17.57 5.91 -0.97
N ASP A 80 -16.57 6.78 -0.81
CA ASP A 80 -16.09 7.63 -1.90
C ASP A 80 -15.30 6.81 -2.93
N TYR A 81 -15.11 7.40 -4.11
CA TYR A 81 -14.38 6.76 -5.20
C TYR A 81 -13.10 7.51 -5.52
N ILE A 82 -12.02 6.74 -5.74
CA ILE A 82 -10.79 7.26 -6.32
C ILE A 82 -10.95 7.19 -7.84
N THR A 83 -10.58 8.25 -8.54
CA THR A 83 -10.80 8.36 -10.00
C THR A 83 -10.06 7.27 -10.77
N ASP A 84 -8.77 7.09 -10.51
CA ASP A 84 -7.96 6.04 -11.11
C ASP A 84 -7.07 5.38 -10.08
N VAL A 85 -6.97 4.05 -10.16
CA VAL A 85 -5.96 3.25 -9.48
C VAL A 85 -5.40 2.29 -10.52
N VAL A 86 -4.15 2.48 -10.89
CA VAL A 86 -3.48 1.71 -11.95
C VAL A 86 -2.37 0.87 -11.33
N GLY A 87 -2.36 -0.41 -11.61
CA GLY A 87 -1.34 -1.32 -11.12
C GLY A 87 -1.71 -2.79 -11.26
N PRO A 88 -0.94 -3.69 -10.67
CA PRO A 88 0.30 -3.40 -9.93
C PRO A 88 1.42 -2.98 -10.87
N LEU A 89 2.29 -2.10 -10.39
CA LEU A 89 3.40 -1.53 -11.14
C LEU A 89 4.72 -1.77 -10.41
N GLY A 90 5.82 -1.57 -11.14
CA GLY A 90 7.16 -1.73 -10.61
C GLY A 90 7.64 -3.17 -10.68
N GLN A 91 8.77 -3.43 -10.03
CA GLN A 91 9.39 -4.73 -9.96
C GLN A 91 9.18 -5.33 -8.57
N ALA A 92 8.64 -6.54 -8.52
CA ALA A 92 8.47 -7.24 -7.25
C ALA A 92 9.83 -7.44 -6.56
N THR A 93 9.85 -7.32 -5.23
CA THR A 93 11.04 -7.62 -4.44
C THR A 93 11.40 -9.09 -4.62
N HIS A 94 12.69 -9.37 -4.85
CA HIS A 94 13.16 -10.73 -4.97
C HIS A 94 13.07 -11.46 -3.63
N ILE A 95 12.23 -12.48 -3.58
CA ILE A 95 11.96 -13.25 -2.38
C ILE A 95 12.50 -14.68 -2.57
N GLU A 96 13.44 -15.06 -1.71
CA GLU A 96 13.94 -16.45 -1.63
C GLU A 96 14.37 -16.75 -0.21
N LYS A 97 14.77 -17.96 0.06
CA LYS A 97 15.27 -18.35 1.38
C LYS A 97 16.75 -17.94 1.52
N PHE A 98 16.98 -16.80 2.15
CA PHE A 98 18.32 -16.27 2.42
C PHE A 98 18.90 -16.76 3.76
N GLY A 99 18.05 -17.14 4.72
CA GLY A 99 18.41 -17.46 6.09
C GLY A 99 17.88 -16.43 7.07
N THR A 100 18.73 -15.54 7.55
CA THR A 100 18.32 -14.43 8.41
C THR A 100 18.29 -13.13 7.59
N VAL A 101 17.17 -12.42 7.64
CA VAL A 101 16.99 -11.15 6.93
C VAL A 101 16.66 -10.06 7.94
N VAL A 102 17.35 -8.95 7.85
CA VAL A 102 17.09 -7.76 8.68
C VAL A 102 16.37 -6.73 7.84
N CYS A 103 15.21 -6.31 8.30
CA CYS A 103 14.40 -5.29 7.64
C CYS A 103 14.35 -4.04 8.52
N ALA A 104 14.71 -2.90 7.97
CA ALA A 104 14.70 -1.63 8.68
C ALA A 104 13.78 -0.62 7.98
N GLY A 105 12.94 0.05 8.75
CA GLY A 105 12.04 1.06 8.21
C GLY A 105 11.73 2.12 9.25
N GLY A 106 11.50 3.35 8.79
CA GLY A 106 11.15 4.47 9.64
C GLY A 106 9.92 5.21 9.13
N GLY A 107 9.11 5.73 10.05
CA GLY A 107 7.91 6.47 9.70
C GLY A 107 6.95 5.69 8.82
N VAL A 108 6.43 6.32 7.77
CA VAL A 108 5.52 5.68 6.80
C VAL A 108 6.18 4.56 5.99
N GLY A 109 7.52 4.52 5.94
CA GLY A 109 8.28 3.47 5.25
C GLY A 109 8.08 2.08 5.84
N VAL A 110 7.55 1.97 7.04
CA VAL A 110 7.18 0.68 7.65
C VAL A 110 6.06 -0.01 6.88
N ALA A 111 5.11 0.75 6.33
CA ALA A 111 3.98 0.19 5.59
C ALA A 111 4.39 -0.59 4.32
N PRO A 112 5.23 -0.03 3.41
CA PRO A 112 5.75 -0.80 2.28
C PRO A 112 6.64 -1.98 2.69
N MET A 113 7.31 -1.89 3.81
CA MET A 113 8.17 -2.96 4.31
C MET A 113 7.38 -4.18 4.78
N LEU A 114 6.19 -3.97 5.31
CA LEU A 114 5.38 -5.05 5.88
C LEU A 114 5.13 -6.23 4.91
N PRO A 115 4.63 -6.03 3.67
CA PRO A 115 4.43 -7.14 2.76
C PRO A 115 5.74 -7.85 2.38
N ILE A 116 6.86 -7.14 2.33
CA ILE A 116 8.18 -7.72 2.06
C ILE A 116 8.60 -8.63 3.22
N VAL A 117 8.45 -8.18 4.46
CA VAL A 117 8.75 -8.98 5.66
C VAL A 117 7.87 -10.22 5.71
N GLN A 118 6.59 -10.08 5.43
CA GLN A 118 5.64 -11.20 5.40
C GLN A 118 6.02 -12.24 4.34
N ALA A 119 6.38 -11.79 3.14
CA ALA A 119 6.79 -12.67 2.05
C ALA A 119 8.10 -13.39 2.37
N LEU A 120 9.08 -12.70 2.94
CA LEU A 120 10.36 -13.30 3.35
C LEU A 120 10.16 -14.35 4.44
N LYS A 121 9.30 -14.08 5.41
CA LYS A 121 8.99 -15.03 6.47
C LYS A 121 8.28 -16.26 5.90
N ALA A 122 7.32 -16.08 4.99
CA ALA A 122 6.64 -17.18 4.31
C ALA A 122 7.58 -18.05 3.47
N ALA A 123 8.67 -17.47 2.95
CA ALA A 123 9.71 -18.20 2.21
C ALA A 123 10.65 -18.99 3.10
N GLY A 124 10.49 -18.96 4.42
CA GLY A 124 11.28 -19.72 5.39
C GLY A 124 12.45 -18.96 6.01
N ASN A 125 12.52 -17.63 5.82
CA ASN A 125 13.54 -16.81 6.46
C ASN A 125 13.20 -16.49 7.91
N ARG A 126 14.23 -16.30 8.72
CA ARG A 126 14.11 -15.61 9.99
C ARG A 126 14.14 -14.11 9.70
N ALA A 127 13.02 -13.46 9.86
CA ALA A 127 12.91 -12.03 9.61
C ALA A 127 13.00 -11.25 10.92
N VAL A 128 13.94 -10.32 10.98
CA VAL A 128 14.12 -9.40 12.10
C VAL A 128 13.80 -8.00 11.57
N SER A 129 12.84 -7.34 12.20
CA SER A 129 12.46 -5.98 11.80
C SER A 129 12.93 -4.96 12.83
N TYR A 130 13.51 -3.90 12.31
CA TYR A 130 13.88 -2.73 13.09
C TYR A 130 13.08 -1.55 12.57
N THR A 131 12.26 -0.95 13.44
CA THR A 131 11.40 0.20 13.10
C THR A 131 11.75 1.39 13.98
N HIS A 132 11.73 2.58 13.42
CA HIS A 132 12.08 3.80 14.13
C HIS A 132 11.10 4.94 13.84
#